data_80d67d66e7a162c497baaa3be0a55355
#
_entry.id   80d67d66e7a162c497baaa3be0a55355
#
_cell.length_a   1.000
_cell.length_b   1.000
_cell.length_c   1.000
_cell.angle_alpha   90.00
_cell.angle_beta   90.00
_cell.angle_gamma   90.00
#
_symmetry.space_group_name_H-M   'P 1'
#
loop_
_entity.id
_entity.type
_entity.pdbx_description
1 polymer ?
#
loop_
_entity_poly.entity_id
_entity_poly.type
_entity_poly.pdbx_seq_one_letter_code
_entity_poly.pdbx_strand_id
1 'polypeptide(L)'
;VLFYAVVGLTILSGLLIRLGLSHFKREYLLGREIDTLNFKTMGRTFVTRVKGNAKSIFDWYRTEMPFTLRQLRQPLLIIITVALITIAASYTWVVVNVPKQIDVGPARAQEVQSYLADNLGNLDFLSENVPAPWLFFSNVRASLVFLLAGLISFSTLGIALFMVNMALIGGVLGGASLIHFSPWLVFASAVLPHGVFELPAVIIATAAVLKVGAVLVTPQPDKSMGEVFLLSLADWFKIFIGLVVPLLAIAAVIEVYVTPLIIKMAFPYL
;
A
#
# COMPACT_ATOMS: atom_id res chain seq x y z
N VAL A 1 5.63 -16.02 -23.13
CA VAL A 1 4.49 -15.51 -22.36
C VAL A 1 3.48 -16.61 -22.03
N LEU A 2 2.99 -17.39 -23.02
CA LEU A 2 2.00 -18.46 -22.82
C LEU A 2 2.47 -19.53 -21.81
N PHE A 3 3.72 -19.97 -21.87
CA PHE A 3 4.28 -20.95 -20.94
C PHE A 3 4.21 -20.48 -19.48
N TYR A 4 4.63 -19.25 -19.19
CA TYR A 4 4.60 -18.69 -17.84
C TYR A 4 3.16 -18.49 -17.33
N ALA A 5 2.24 -18.13 -18.22
CA ALA A 5 0.81 -18.02 -17.86
C ALA A 5 0.22 -19.39 -17.49
N VAL A 6 0.52 -20.45 -18.28
CA VAL A 6 0.07 -21.81 -17.99
C VAL A 6 0.65 -22.33 -16.68
N VAL A 7 1.96 -22.14 -16.44
CA VAL A 7 2.60 -22.55 -15.18
C VAL A 7 2.00 -21.79 -13.99
N GLY A 8 1.81 -20.48 -14.11
CA GLY A 8 1.19 -19.67 -13.06
C GLY A 8 -0.25 -20.09 -12.74
N LEU A 9 -1.07 -20.35 -13.76
CA LEU A 9 -2.43 -20.84 -13.59
C LEU A 9 -2.47 -22.23 -12.97
N THR A 10 -1.54 -23.13 -13.34
CA THR A 10 -1.46 -24.48 -12.77
C THR A 10 -1.10 -24.44 -11.29
N ILE A 11 -0.11 -23.62 -10.91
CA ILE A 11 0.26 -23.41 -9.51
C ILE A 11 -0.89 -22.80 -8.72
N LEU A 12 -1.55 -21.77 -9.25
CA LEU A 12 -2.70 -21.11 -8.62
C LEU A 12 -3.85 -22.11 -8.43
N SER A 13 -4.18 -22.89 -9.47
CA SER A 13 -5.24 -23.91 -9.40
C SER A 13 -4.92 -24.98 -8.36
N GLY A 14 -3.67 -25.45 -8.31
CA GLY A 14 -3.21 -26.41 -7.29
C GLY A 14 -3.32 -25.86 -5.87
N LEU A 15 -2.96 -24.60 -5.66
CA LEU A 15 -3.12 -23.91 -4.37
C LEU A 15 -4.59 -23.76 -3.98
N LEU A 16 -5.46 -23.37 -4.92
CA LEU A 16 -6.90 -23.22 -4.69
C LEU A 16 -7.57 -24.57 -4.36
N ILE A 17 -7.20 -25.65 -5.08
CA ILE A 17 -7.68 -27.01 -4.79
C ILE A 17 -7.21 -27.44 -3.40
N ARG A 18 -5.94 -27.26 -3.06
CA ARG A 18 -5.39 -27.59 -1.75
C ARG A 18 -6.07 -26.82 -0.62
N LEU A 19 -6.31 -25.54 -0.81
CA LEU A 19 -7.07 -24.69 0.12
C LEU A 19 -8.51 -25.17 0.25
N GLY A 20 -9.19 -25.43 -0.87
CA GLY A 20 -10.54 -25.99 -0.89
C GLY A 20 -10.62 -27.30 -0.11
N LEU A 21 -9.75 -28.27 -0.40
CA LEU A 21 -9.71 -29.55 0.29
C LEU A 21 -9.41 -29.43 1.80
N SER A 22 -8.55 -28.48 2.19
CA SER A 22 -8.25 -28.24 3.61
C SER A 22 -9.45 -27.66 4.39
N HIS A 23 -10.29 -26.87 3.71
CA HIS A 23 -11.50 -26.27 4.30
C HIS A 23 -12.71 -27.23 4.29
N PHE A 24 -12.77 -28.15 3.33
CA PHE A 24 -13.85 -29.14 3.21
C PHE A 24 -13.61 -30.44 3.97
N LYS A 25 -12.69 -30.50 4.94
CA LYS A 25 -12.62 -31.65 5.84
C LYS A 25 -13.94 -31.77 6.59
N ARG A 26 -14.63 -32.90 6.32
CA ARG A 26 -15.98 -33.23 6.80
C ARG A 26 -16.15 -33.10 8.33
N GLU A 27 -15.09 -33.32 9.09
CA GLU A 27 -15.05 -33.17 10.56
C GLU A 27 -15.22 -31.72 11.03
N TYR A 28 -14.78 -30.73 10.23
CA TYR A 28 -14.97 -29.32 10.55
C TYR A 28 -16.39 -28.80 10.25
N LEU A 29 -17.11 -29.46 9.33
CA LEU A 29 -18.47 -29.07 8.97
C LEU A 29 -19.54 -29.59 9.95
N LEU A 30 -19.27 -30.74 10.58
CA LEU A 30 -20.23 -31.43 11.47
C LEU A 30 -20.19 -30.94 12.92
N GLY A 31 -19.15 -30.23 13.34
CA GLY A 31 -18.97 -29.72 14.73
C GLY A 31 -19.19 -28.25 14.94
N ARG A 32 -19.50 -27.49 13.90
CA ARG A 32 -19.73 -26.02 14.03
C ARG A 32 -21.21 -25.73 14.04
N GLU A 33 -21.66 -25.07 15.10
CA GLU A 33 -22.93 -24.34 15.09
C GLU A 33 -22.90 -23.39 13.90
N ILE A 34 -23.93 -23.44 13.05
CA ILE A 34 -24.10 -22.49 11.97
C ILE A 34 -24.16 -21.11 12.63
N ASP A 35 -23.14 -20.29 12.39
CA ASP A 35 -23.10 -18.91 12.86
C ASP A 35 -24.37 -18.19 12.38
N THR A 36 -25.34 -18.06 13.25
CA THR A 36 -26.49 -17.22 12.96
C THR A 36 -25.98 -15.79 12.85
N LEU A 37 -26.10 -15.21 11.64
CA LEU A 37 -25.66 -13.83 11.35
C LEU A 37 -26.43 -12.83 12.22
N ASN A 38 -25.95 -12.65 13.43
CA ASN A 38 -26.50 -11.64 14.34
C ASN A 38 -25.69 -10.35 14.18
N PHE A 39 -26.13 -9.49 13.27
CA PHE A 39 -25.49 -8.20 12.98
C PHE A 39 -25.26 -7.32 14.22
N LYS A 40 -26.17 -7.40 15.23
CA LYS A 40 -26.00 -6.65 16.47
C LYS A 40 -24.82 -7.16 17.29
N THR A 41 -24.67 -8.48 17.39
CA THR A 41 -23.52 -9.11 18.07
C THR A 41 -22.23 -8.84 17.31
N MET A 42 -22.24 -8.98 15.98
CA MET A 42 -21.09 -8.67 15.13
C MET A 42 -20.64 -7.22 15.28
N GLY A 43 -21.57 -6.27 15.22
CA GLY A 43 -21.28 -4.83 15.44
C GLY A 43 -20.70 -4.56 16.83
N ARG A 44 -21.25 -5.20 17.87
CA ARG A 44 -20.72 -5.08 19.24
C ARG A 44 -19.30 -5.65 19.35
N THR A 45 -19.05 -6.82 18.80
CA THR A 45 -17.71 -7.47 18.78
C THR A 45 -16.71 -6.60 18.05
N PHE A 46 -17.08 -6.07 16.87
CA PHE A 46 -16.24 -5.15 16.10
C PHE A 46 -15.87 -3.90 16.91
N VAL A 47 -16.86 -3.20 17.46
CA VAL A 47 -16.63 -1.98 18.25
C VAL A 47 -15.80 -2.28 19.49
N THR A 48 -16.08 -3.38 20.19
CA THR A 48 -15.30 -3.82 21.36
C THR A 48 -13.85 -4.10 20.96
N ARG A 49 -13.61 -4.74 19.83
CA ARG A 49 -12.24 -5.01 19.31
C ARG A 49 -11.52 -3.73 18.93
N VAL A 50 -12.19 -2.76 18.30
CA VAL A 50 -11.59 -1.46 17.92
C VAL A 50 -11.27 -0.64 19.17
N LYS A 51 -12.19 -0.55 20.12
CA LYS A 51 -12.00 0.19 21.37
C LYS A 51 -10.94 -0.47 22.28
N GLY A 52 -10.92 -1.81 22.33
CA GLY A 52 -10.10 -2.55 23.28
C GLY A 52 -10.47 -2.27 24.72
N ASN A 53 -9.51 -2.36 25.61
CA ASN A 53 -9.64 -2.09 27.04
C ASN A 53 -9.27 -0.65 27.43
N ALA A 54 -9.05 0.22 26.45
CA ALA A 54 -8.57 1.58 26.67
C ALA A 54 -9.62 2.45 27.39
N LYS A 55 -9.15 3.21 28.38
CA LYS A 55 -9.97 4.15 29.17
C LYS A 55 -10.04 5.54 28.55
N SER A 56 -9.07 5.90 27.70
CA SER A 56 -8.99 7.17 27.01
C SER A 56 -8.36 6.99 25.62
N ILE A 57 -8.44 8.04 24.77
CA ILE A 57 -7.77 8.06 23.48
C ILE A 57 -6.24 7.90 23.63
N PHE A 58 -5.66 8.58 24.63
CA PHE A 58 -4.22 8.48 24.89
C PHE A 58 -3.82 7.06 25.34
N ASP A 59 -4.60 6.44 26.21
CA ASP A 59 -4.40 5.06 26.64
C ASP A 59 -4.54 4.09 25.46
N TRP A 60 -5.50 4.34 24.57
CA TRP A 60 -5.69 3.55 23.34
C TRP A 60 -4.44 3.58 22.42
N TYR A 61 -3.84 4.74 22.20
CA TYR A 61 -2.60 4.85 21.43
C TYR A 61 -1.41 4.19 22.14
N ARG A 62 -1.39 4.21 23.47
CA ARG A 62 -0.29 3.65 24.25
C ARG A 62 -0.33 2.14 24.38
N THR A 63 -1.52 1.55 24.44
CA THR A 63 -1.72 0.13 24.75
C THR A 63 -2.19 -0.67 23.53
N GLU A 64 -3.29 -0.24 22.90
CA GLU A 64 -3.97 -0.99 21.85
C GLU A 64 -3.25 -0.90 20.50
N MET A 65 -2.74 0.26 20.15
CA MET A 65 -2.06 0.46 18.86
C MET A 65 -0.75 -0.35 18.75
N PRO A 66 0.18 -0.29 19.73
CA PRO A 66 1.39 -1.11 19.68
C PRO A 66 1.09 -2.61 19.71
N PHE A 67 0.06 -3.03 20.46
CA PHE A 67 -0.38 -4.43 20.47
C PHE A 67 -0.80 -4.89 19.08
N THR A 68 -1.64 -4.09 18.40
CA THR A 68 -2.13 -4.42 17.06
C THR A 68 -1.00 -4.41 16.02
N LEU A 69 -0.09 -3.43 16.09
CA LEU A 69 1.09 -3.34 15.21
C LEU A 69 2.05 -4.52 15.39
N ARG A 70 2.24 -4.99 16.63
CA ARG A 70 3.08 -6.18 16.88
C ARG A 70 2.58 -7.41 16.14
N GLN A 71 1.27 -7.54 15.95
CA GLN A 71 0.68 -8.65 15.20
C GLN A 71 0.93 -8.54 13.68
N LEU A 72 1.34 -7.36 13.19
CA LEU A 72 1.67 -7.13 11.78
C LEU A 72 3.16 -7.34 11.46
N ARG A 73 4.00 -7.77 12.39
CA ARG A 73 5.46 -7.89 12.16
C ARG A 73 5.80 -8.70 10.91
N GLN A 74 5.23 -9.89 10.77
CA GLN A 74 5.47 -10.73 9.60
C GLN A 74 4.87 -10.13 8.31
N PRO A 75 3.58 -9.74 8.25
CA PRO A 75 3.03 -9.02 7.11
C PRO A 75 3.84 -7.77 6.72
N LEU A 76 4.29 -6.98 7.68
CA LEU A 76 5.11 -5.78 7.43
C LEU A 76 6.43 -6.13 6.75
N LEU A 77 7.16 -7.13 7.24
CA LEU A 77 8.40 -7.57 6.60
C LEU A 77 8.18 -8.02 5.16
N ILE A 78 7.11 -8.77 4.90
CA ILE A 78 6.75 -9.20 3.54
C ILE A 78 6.47 -7.98 2.65
N ILE A 79 5.61 -7.06 3.10
CA ILE A 79 5.22 -5.90 2.29
C ILE A 79 6.39 -4.93 2.07
N ILE A 80 7.25 -4.71 3.07
CA ILE A 80 8.49 -3.92 2.90
C ILE A 80 9.40 -4.57 1.86
N THR A 81 9.59 -5.89 1.93
CA THR A 81 10.40 -6.63 0.96
C THR A 81 9.82 -6.52 -0.45
N VAL A 82 8.50 -6.68 -0.59
CA VAL A 82 7.78 -6.51 -1.87
C VAL A 82 7.95 -5.08 -2.40
N ALA A 83 7.82 -4.06 -1.55
CA ALA A 83 8.02 -2.67 -1.93
C ALA A 83 9.42 -2.42 -2.50
N LEU A 84 10.46 -2.83 -1.77
CA LEU A 84 11.86 -2.65 -2.17
C LEU A 84 12.18 -3.37 -3.49
N ILE A 85 11.74 -4.63 -3.62
CA ILE A 85 11.92 -5.41 -4.86
C ILE A 85 11.19 -4.74 -6.02
N THR A 86 9.97 -4.27 -5.80
CA THR A 86 9.16 -3.65 -6.86
C THR A 86 9.77 -2.33 -7.34
N ILE A 87 10.21 -1.47 -6.41
CA ILE A 87 10.91 -0.21 -6.74
C ILE A 87 12.18 -0.51 -7.52
N ALA A 88 13.03 -1.43 -7.06
CA ALA A 88 14.27 -1.79 -7.71
C ALA A 88 14.04 -2.42 -9.10
N ALA A 89 13.06 -3.32 -9.21
CA ALA A 89 12.72 -3.98 -10.48
C ALA A 89 12.19 -2.97 -11.52
N SER A 90 11.30 -2.06 -11.10
CA SER A 90 10.76 -1.02 -11.97
C SER A 90 11.85 -0.03 -12.42
N TYR A 91 12.69 0.44 -11.51
CA TYR A 91 13.85 1.27 -11.83
C TYR A 91 14.73 0.60 -12.87
N THR A 92 15.15 -0.65 -12.60
CA THR A 92 16.04 -1.43 -13.49
C THR A 92 15.39 -1.65 -14.86
N TRP A 93 14.10 -1.97 -14.87
CA TRP A 93 13.37 -2.18 -16.13
C TRP A 93 13.35 -0.93 -16.99
N VAL A 94 13.10 0.25 -16.41
CA VAL A 94 13.12 1.54 -17.14
C VAL A 94 14.50 1.81 -17.70
N VAL A 95 15.54 1.75 -16.87
CA VAL A 95 16.93 2.08 -17.30
C VAL A 95 17.42 1.13 -18.38
N VAL A 96 17.06 -0.17 -18.34
CA VAL A 96 17.55 -1.18 -19.27
C VAL A 96 16.74 -1.25 -20.57
N ASN A 97 15.43 -1.06 -20.51
CA ASN A 97 14.54 -1.36 -21.64
C ASN A 97 14.06 -0.13 -22.39
N VAL A 98 13.85 1.01 -21.72
CA VAL A 98 13.37 2.24 -22.37
C VAL A 98 14.36 2.75 -23.43
N PRO A 99 15.69 2.79 -23.21
CA PRO A 99 16.65 3.21 -24.23
C PRO A 99 16.66 2.35 -25.50
N LYS A 100 16.15 1.11 -25.42
CA LYS A 100 16.01 0.22 -26.58
C LYS A 100 14.78 0.53 -27.45
N GLN A 101 13.85 1.28 -26.92
CA GLN A 101 12.54 1.58 -27.55
C GLN A 101 12.42 3.05 -27.95
N ILE A 102 13.08 3.93 -27.23
CA ILE A 102 13.03 5.39 -27.39
C ILE A 102 14.45 5.91 -27.43
N ASP A 103 14.75 6.79 -28.37
CA ASP A 103 16.02 7.53 -28.38
C ASP A 103 16.05 8.50 -27.16
N VAL A 104 16.92 8.21 -26.23
CA VAL A 104 17.19 9.03 -25.03
C VAL A 104 18.60 9.67 -25.12
N GLY A 105 19.07 9.92 -26.32
CA GLY A 105 20.35 10.57 -26.54
C GLY A 105 20.43 11.97 -25.90
N PRO A 106 21.67 12.54 -25.83
CA PRO A 106 21.93 13.80 -25.11
C PRO A 106 21.04 14.97 -25.56
N ALA A 107 20.75 15.07 -26.85
CA ALA A 107 19.88 16.12 -27.40
C ALA A 107 18.45 16.02 -26.88
N ARG A 108 17.91 14.78 -26.82
CA ARG A 108 16.57 14.53 -26.30
C ARG A 108 16.50 14.77 -24.78
N ALA A 109 17.54 14.37 -24.06
CA ALA A 109 17.65 14.64 -22.62
C ALA A 109 17.64 16.15 -22.34
N GLN A 110 18.38 16.95 -23.12
CA GLN A 110 18.37 18.41 -23.00
C GLN A 110 17.01 19.02 -23.33
N GLU A 111 16.33 18.53 -24.37
CA GLU A 111 14.97 18.97 -24.72
C GLU A 111 13.98 18.72 -23.57
N VAL A 112 14.03 17.53 -22.95
CA VAL A 112 13.19 17.22 -21.79
C VAL A 112 13.58 18.06 -20.58
N GLN A 113 14.87 18.29 -20.34
CA GLN A 113 15.32 19.14 -19.24
C GLN A 113 14.85 20.58 -19.42
N SER A 114 14.95 21.17 -20.62
CA SER A 114 14.45 22.53 -20.90
C SER A 114 12.94 22.60 -20.74
N TYR A 115 12.21 21.61 -21.25
CA TYR A 115 10.76 21.52 -21.07
C TYR A 115 10.37 21.47 -19.58
N LEU A 116 11.11 20.69 -18.79
CA LEU A 116 10.90 20.62 -17.35
C LEU A 116 11.25 21.95 -16.66
N ALA A 117 12.34 22.62 -17.07
CA ALA A 117 12.72 23.93 -16.55
C ALA A 117 11.62 24.97 -16.78
N ASP A 118 11.08 25.02 -18.01
CA ASP A 118 10.04 25.97 -18.40
C ASP A 118 8.70 25.71 -17.66
N ASN A 119 8.40 24.45 -17.33
CA ASN A 119 7.13 24.07 -16.73
C ASN A 119 7.22 23.88 -15.20
N LEU A 120 8.35 23.40 -14.66
CA LEU A 120 8.55 23.28 -13.22
C LEU A 120 8.86 24.63 -12.54
N GLY A 121 9.32 25.64 -13.29
CA GLY A 121 9.41 27.02 -12.80
C GLY A 121 8.06 27.55 -12.30
N ASN A 122 6.96 27.05 -12.85
CA ASN A 122 5.57 27.35 -12.46
C ASN A 122 4.99 26.27 -11.53
N LEU A 123 5.76 25.81 -10.54
CA LEU A 123 5.26 24.85 -9.53
C LEU A 123 4.08 25.35 -8.69
N ASP A 124 3.80 26.66 -8.75
CA ASP A 124 2.56 27.22 -8.22
C ASP A 124 1.31 26.59 -8.84
N PHE A 125 1.42 26.11 -10.11
CA PHE A 125 0.38 25.31 -10.76
C PHE A 125 0.01 24.04 -9.96
N LEU A 126 0.96 23.35 -9.34
CA LEU A 126 0.66 22.15 -8.54
C LEU A 126 -0.04 22.51 -7.23
N SER A 127 0.38 23.58 -6.57
CA SER A 127 -0.25 24.04 -5.33
C SER A 127 -1.61 24.70 -5.54
N GLU A 128 -1.83 25.36 -6.67
CA GLU A 128 -3.09 26.00 -7.01
C GLU A 128 -4.16 25.02 -7.51
N ASN A 129 -3.76 23.95 -8.23
CA ASN A 129 -4.70 23.07 -8.91
C ASN A 129 -4.98 21.74 -8.17
N VAL A 130 -4.14 21.35 -7.19
CA VAL A 130 -4.30 20.10 -6.44
C VAL A 130 -4.32 20.41 -4.93
N PRO A 131 -5.48 20.72 -4.35
CA PRO A 131 -5.57 21.04 -2.93
C PRO A 131 -5.26 19.81 -2.06
N ALA A 132 -4.60 20.05 -0.90
CA ALA A 132 -4.24 19.00 0.04
C ALA A 132 -5.40 18.08 0.45
N PRO A 133 -6.65 18.55 0.64
CA PRO A 133 -7.79 17.66 0.86
C PRO A 133 -8.02 16.66 -0.28
N TRP A 134 -7.82 17.05 -1.53
CA TRP A 134 -7.99 16.14 -2.67
C TRP A 134 -6.96 15.02 -2.66
N LEU A 135 -5.68 15.34 -2.42
CA LEU A 135 -4.61 14.34 -2.27
C LEU A 135 -4.87 13.41 -1.09
N PHE A 136 -5.24 13.97 0.05
CA PHE A 136 -5.63 13.19 1.21
C PHE A 136 -6.73 12.18 0.89
N PHE A 137 -7.85 12.63 0.33
CA PHE A 137 -8.95 11.73 -0.02
C PHE A 137 -8.59 10.73 -1.11
N SER A 138 -7.72 11.10 -2.06
CA SER A 138 -7.21 10.20 -3.08
C SER A 138 -6.41 9.05 -2.47
N ASN A 139 -5.48 9.35 -1.56
CA ASN A 139 -4.64 8.36 -0.87
C ASN A 139 -5.45 7.47 0.10
N VAL A 140 -6.42 8.06 0.80
CA VAL A 140 -7.37 7.32 1.64
C VAL A 140 -8.19 6.37 0.77
N ARG A 141 -8.73 6.84 -0.36
CA ARG A 141 -9.50 6.02 -1.30
C ARG A 141 -8.65 4.88 -1.87
N ALA A 142 -7.39 5.14 -2.26
CA ALA A 142 -6.49 4.11 -2.75
C ALA A 142 -6.28 3.00 -1.70
N SER A 143 -6.05 3.36 -0.44
CA SER A 143 -5.91 2.40 0.66
C SER A 143 -7.18 1.57 0.89
N LEU A 144 -8.37 2.17 0.74
CA LEU A 144 -9.65 1.45 0.80
C LEU A 144 -9.82 0.49 -0.39
N VAL A 145 -9.40 0.91 -1.59
CA VAL A 145 -9.43 0.04 -2.79
C VAL A 145 -8.50 -1.14 -2.60
N PHE A 146 -7.32 -0.97 -1.98
CA PHE A 146 -6.43 -2.10 -1.65
C PHE A 146 -7.10 -3.09 -0.71
N LEU A 147 -7.85 -2.61 0.30
CA LEU A 147 -8.62 -3.49 1.18
C LEU A 147 -9.71 -4.23 0.39
N LEU A 148 -10.57 -3.52 -0.35
CA LEU A 148 -11.68 -4.13 -1.07
C LEU A 148 -11.20 -5.16 -2.10
N ALA A 149 -10.18 -4.81 -2.88
CA ALA A 149 -9.55 -5.73 -3.82
C ALA A 149 -8.92 -6.94 -3.09
N GLY A 150 -8.29 -6.70 -1.94
CA GLY A 150 -7.74 -7.74 -1.08
C GLY A 150 -8.79 -8.67 -0.49
N LEU A 151 -9.95 -8.16 -0.09
CA LEU A 151 -11.05 -8.99 0.42
C LEU A 151 -11.58 -9.97 -0.62
N ILE A 152 -11.73 -9.53 -1.87
CA ILE A 152 -12.23 -10.35 -2.99
C ILE A 152 -11.21 -11.41 -3.42
N SER A 153 -9.90 -11.13 -3.25
CA SER A 153 -8.81 -11.93 -3.81
C SER A 153 -7.86 -12.54 -2.77
N PHE A 154 -8.30 -12.67 -1.52
CA PHE A 154 -7.44 -13.14 -0.43
C PHE A 154 -6.11 -12.36 -0.34
N SER A 155 -6.18 -11.04 -0.45
CA SER A 155 -5.10 -10.04 -0.47
C SER A 155 -4.31 -9.93 -1.78
N THR A 156 -4.41 -10.84 -2.73
CA THR A 156 -3.56 -10.87 -3.93
C THR A 156 -3.69 -9.59 -4.77
N LEU A 157 -4.92 -9.18 -5.12
CA LEU A 157 -5.15 -7.96 -5.90
C LEU A 157 -4.80 -6.69 -5.11
N GLY A 158 -5.05 -6.68 -3.80
CA GLY A 158 -4.66 -5.56 -2.94
C GLY A 158 -3.15 -5.33 -2.96
N ILE A 159 -2.36 -6.41 -2.86
CA ILE A 159 -0.90 -6.34 -2.96
C ILE A 159 -0.46 -5.97 -4.38
N ALA A 160 -1.11 -6.48 -5.42
CA ALA A 160 -0.78 -6.13 -6.81
C ALA A 160 -0.99 -4.61 -7.06
N LEU A 161 -2.08 -4.03 -6.58
CA LEU A 161 -2.32 -2.58 -6.67
C LEU A 161 -1.27 -1.77 -5.88
N PHE A 162 -0.88 -2.25 -4.70
CA PHE A 162 0.23 -1.67 -3.95
C PHE A 162 1.55 -1.74 -4.75
N MET A 163 1.85 -2.87 -5.40
CA MET A 163 3.04 -3.00 -6.24
C MET A 163 3.03 -2.00 -7.41
N VAL A 164 1.87 -1.75 -8.04
CA VAL A 164 1.78 -0.71 -9.09
C VAL A 164 2.17 0.66 -8.53
N ASN A 165 1.71 0.99 -7.33
CA ASN A 165 2.07 2.25 -6.66
C ASN A 165 3.58 2.36 -6.38
N MET A 166 4.19 1.28 -5.87
CA MET A 166 5.64 1.24 -5.64
C MET A 166 6.44 1.27 -6.96
N ALA A 167 5.92 0.64 -8.01
CA ALA A 167 6.55 0.64 -9.32
C ALA A 167 6.60 2.04 -9.96
N LEU A 168 5.62 2.91 -9.68
CA LEU A 168 5.64 4.30 -10.13
C LEU A 168 6.86 5.06 -9.55
N ILE A 169 7.19 4.84 -8.28
CA ILE A 169 8.37 5.45 -7.64
C ILE A 169 9.64 5.00 -8.38
N GLY A 170 9.82 3.69 -8.58
CA GLY A 170 10.97 3.15 -9.31
C GLY A 170 11.02 3.65 -10.75
N GLY A 171 9.87 3.75 -11.41
CA GLY A 171 9.72 4.28 -12.77
C GLY A 171 10.16 5.73 -12.89
N VAL A 172 9.73 6.59 -11.97
CA VAL A 172 10.12 8.02 -11.92
C VAL A 172 11.63 8.15 -11.71
N LEU A 173 12.21 7.39 -10.78
CA LEU A 173 13.65 7.42 -10.52
C LEU A 173 14.45 6.90 -11.71
N GLY A 174 13.95 5.86 -12.39
CA GLY A 174 14.55 5.34 -13.63
C GLY A 174 14.49 6.37 -14.76
N GLY A 175 13.34 7.03 -14.94
CA GLY A 175 13.17 8.12 -15.91
C GLY A 175 14.12 9.29 -15.64
N ALA A 176 14.25 9.72 -14.39
CA ALA A 176 15.21 10.75 -13.99
C ALA A 176 16.65 10.38 -14.38
N SER A 177 17.03 9.11 -14.15
CA SER A 177 18.35 8.61 -14.56
C SER A 177 18.58 8.70 -16.07
N LEU A 178 17.56 8.44 -16.90
CA LEU A 178 17.67 8.50 -18.35
C LEU A 178 17.87 9.91 -18.90
N ILE A 179 17.36 10.92 -18.22
CA ILE A 179 17.52 12.33 -18.57
C ILE A 179 18.67 13.00 -17.80
N HIS A 180 19.60 12.20 -17.26
CA HIS A 180 20.81 12.64 -16.55
C HIS A 180 20.54 13.43 -15.25
N PHE A 181 19.36 13.33 -14.66
CA PHE A 181 19.13 13.79 -13.29
C PHE A 181 19.58 12.74 -12.30
N SER A 182 20.13 13.19 -11.16
CA SER A 182 20.47 12.28 -10.07
C SER A 182 19.19 11.66 -9.47
N PRO A 183 19.00 10.32 -9.57
CA PRO A 183 17.84 9.68 -8.96
C PRO A 183 17.72 9.93 -7.46
N TRP A 184 18.87 10.05 -6.77
CA TRP A 184 18.92 10.37 -5.34
C TRP A 184 18.42 11.79 -5.05
N LEU A 185 18.78 12.76 -5.89
CA LEU A 185 18.31 14.14 -5.71
C LEU A 185 16.81 14.23 -5.97
N VAL A 186 16.31 13.56 -6.99
CA VAL A 186 14.88 13.47 -7.29
C VAL A 186 14.13 12.78 -6.14
N PHE A 187 14.65 11.65 -5.65
CA PHE A 187 14.06 10.96 -4.51
C PHE A 187 14.02 11.85 -3.26
N ALA A 188 15.13 12.49 -2.93
CA ALA A 188 15.26 13.32 -1.73
C ALA A 188 14.40 14.60 -1.77
N SER A 189 14.20 15.18 -2.96
CA SER A 189 13.43 16.42 -3.11
C SER A 189 11.97 16.22 -3.43
N ALA A 190 11.63 15.26 -4.28
CA ALA A 190 10.28 15.07 -4.79
C ALA A 190 9.49 13.95 -4.07
N VAL A 191 10.17 12.93 -3.53
CA VAL A 191 9.48 11.79 -2.90
C VAL A 191 9.62 11.79 -1.38
N LEU A 192 10.82 11.99 -0.87
CA LEU A 192 11.12 11.81 0.56
C LEU A 192 10.34 12.74 1.48
N PRO A 193 10.09 14.04 1.17
CA PRO A 193 9.46 14.95 2.12
C PRO A 193 8.08 14.48 2.60
N HIS A 194 7.19 14.10 1.70
CA HIS A 194 5.88 13.54 2.03
C HIS A 194 5.94 12.01 2.23
N GLY A 195 6.83 11.34 1.51
CA GLY A 195 7.00 9.88 1.54
C GLY A 195 7.40 9.32 2.90
N VAL A 196 8.06 10.09 3.77
CA VAL A 196 8.35 9.70 5.17
C VAL A 196 7.05 9.36 5.94
N PHE A 197 5.94 9.98 5.59
CA PHE A 197 4.63 9.73 6.21
C PHE A 197 3.75 8.82 5.33
N GLU A 198 3.72 9.04 4.03
CA GLU A 198 2.88 8.29 3.10
C GLU A 198 3.32 6.84 2.94
N LEU A 199 4.61 6.58 2.69
CA LEU A 199 5.08 5.20 2.48
C LEU A 199 4.84 4.30 3.69
N PRO A 200 5.17 4.70 4.94
CA PRO A 200 4.79 3.91 6.11
C PRO A 200 3.28 3.69 6.23
N ALA A 201 2.46 4.71 5.94
CA ALA A 201 1.00 4.60 6.01
C ALA A 201 0.48 3.53 5.05
N VAL A 202 0.90 3.58 3.76
CA VAL A 202 0.47 2.65 2.72
C VAL A 202 1.02 1.23 2.97
N ILE A 203 2.27 1.12 3.41
CA ILE A 203 2.89 -0.18 3.78
C ILE A 203 2.12 -0.83 4.94
N ILE A 204 1.81 -0.07 5.99
CA ILE A 204 1.08 -0.59 7.15
C ILE A 204 -0.35 -0.98 6.77
N ALA A 205 -1.04 -0.15 5.96
CA ALA A 205 -2.37 -0.45 5.45
C ALA A 205 -2.38 -1.75 4.66
N THR A 206 -1.41 -1.93 3.73
CA THR A 206 -1.29 -3.13 2.89
C THR A 206 -0.89 -4.37 3.71
N ALA A 207 -0.01 -4.23 4.69
CA ALA A 207 0.33 -5.31 5.61
C ALA A 207 -0.88 -5.78 6.42
N ALA A 208 -1.74 -4.86 6.83
CA ALA A 208 -2.99 -5.19 7.49
C ALA A 208 -3.99 -5.89 6.53
N VAL A 209 -4.03 -5.49 5.24
CA VAL A 209 -4.80 -6.20 4.20
C VAL A 209 -4.28 -7.62 4.02
N LEU A 210 -2.95 -7.81 3.95
CA LEU A 210 -2.34 -9.15 3.87
C LEU A 210 -2.75 -10.02 5.07
N LYS A 211 -2.76 -9.47 6.29
CA LYS A 211 -3.23 -10.20 7.49
C LYS A 211 -4.68 -10.62 7.35
N VAL A 212 -5.57 -9.73 6.89
CA VAL A 212 -7.00 -10.06 6.70
C VAL A 212 -7.19 -11.21 5.70
N GLY A 213 -6.48 -11.17 4.57
CA GLY A 213 -6.56 -12.26 3.59
C GLY A 213 -5.94 -13.56 4.08
N ALA A 214 -4.82 -13.50 4.80
CA ALA A 214 -4.16 -14.67 5.36
C ALA A 214 -5.06 -15.44 6.36
N VAL A 215 -5.84 -14.71 7.14
CA VAL A 215 -6.81 -15.28 8.09
C VAL A 215 -7.91 -16.06 7.38
N LEU A 216 -8.34 -15.63 6.21
CA LEU A 216 -9.37 -16.33 5.42
C LEU A 216 -8.88 -17.68 4.88
N VAL A 217 -7.57 -17.85 4.72
CA VAL A 217 -6.96 -19.09 4.21
C VAL A 217 -6.29 -19.96 5.29
N THR A 218 -6.26 -19.46 6.54
CA THR A 218 -5.63 -20.18 7.67
C THR A 218 -6.68 -20.45 8.76
N PRO A 219 -7.27 -21.65 8.79
CA PRO A 219 -8.27 -22.02 9.80
C PRO A 219 -7.71 -21.93 11.22
N GLN A 220 -8.46 -21.35 12.13
CA GLN A 220 -8.16 -21.37 13.56
C GLN A 220 -9.07 -22.40 14.24
N PRO A 221 -8.52 -23.35 15.03
CA PRO A 221 -9.31 -24.44 15.61
C PRO A 221 -10.44 -23.98 16.51
N ASP A 222 -10.23 -22.90 17.27
CA ASP A 222 -11.10 -22.48 18.36
C ASP A 222 -12.07 -21.35 17.99
N LYS A 223 -12.06 -20.87 16.74
CA LYS A 223 -12.88 -19.75 16.29
C LYS A 223 -13.55 -20.01 14.95
N SER A 224 -14.75 -19.45 14.75
CA SER A 224 -15.39 -19.49 13.45
C SER A 224 -14.65 -18.58 12.45
N MET A 225 -14.70 -18.93 11.15
CA MET A 225 -14.08 -18.10 10.11
C MET A 225 -14.65 -16.68 10.12
N GLY A 226 -15.97 -16.53 10.34
CA GLY A 226 -16.64 -15.24 10.41
C GLY A 226 -16.13 -14.38 11.59
N GLU A 227 -15.93 -15.01 12.75
CA GLU A 227 -15.38 -14.31 13.92
C GLU A 227 -13.94 -13.83 13.67
N VAL A 228 -13.07 -14.71 13.17
CA VAL A 228 -11.66 -14.36 12.92
C VAL A 228 -11.52 -13.30 11.83
N PHE A 229 -12.34 -13.38 10.79
CA PHE A 229 -12.44 -12.35 9.76
C PHE A 229 -12.86 -11.00 10.34
N LEU A 230 -13.95 -10.99 11.14
CA LEU A 230 -14.47 -9.77 11.78
C LEU A 230 -13.43 -9.12 12.69
N LEU A 231 -12.72 -9.91 13.50
CA LEU A 231 -11.66 -9.42 14.38
C LEU A 231 -10.48 -8.84 13.59
N SER A 232 -10.09 -9.49 12.48
CA SER A 232 -9.00 -9.01 11.62
C SER A 232 -9.38 -7.73 10.88
N LEU A 233 -10.64 -7.62 10.45
CA LEU A 233 -11.18 -6.40 9.84
C LEU A 233 -11.25 -5.26 10.87
N ALA A 234 -11.61 -5.55 12.12
CA ALA A 234 -11.58 -4.57 13.20
C ALA A 234 -10.15 -4.10 13.52
N ASP A 235 -9.16 -5.00 13.51
CA ASP A 235 -7.75 -4.65 13.66
C ASP A 235 -7.26 -3.79 12.49
N TRP A 236 -7.65 -4.11 11.26
CA TRP A 236 -7.38 -3.27 10.09
C TRP A 236 -7.97 -1.88 10.24
N PHE A 237 -9.25 -1.79 10.61
CA PHE A 237 -9.95 -0.52 10.81
C PHE A 237 -9.31 0.33 11.93
N LYS A 238 -8.91 -0.32 13.04
CA LYS A 238 -8.19 0.32 14.15
C LYS A 238 -6.91 1.00 13.65
N ILE A 239 -6.09 0.28 12.88
CA ILE A 239 -4.84 0.79 12.29
C ILE A 239 -5.12 1.88 11.27
N PHE A 240 -6.12 1.66 10.43
CA PHE A 240 -6.47 2.60 9.37
C PHE A 240 -6.86 3.97 9.93
N ILE A 241 -7.82 4.01 10.85
CA ILE A 241 -8.27 5.28 11.45
C ILE A 241 -7.23 5.87 12.41
N GLY A 242 -6.55 5.03 13.19
CA GLY A 242 -5.65 5.52 14.24
C GLY A 242 -4.24 5.88 13.72
N LEU A 243 -3.80 5.33 12.61
CA LEU A 243 -2.44 5.55 12.14
C LEU A 243 -2.37 5.96 10.67
N VAL A 244 -3.02 5.20 9.78
CA VAL A 244 -2.90 5.44 8.33
C VAL A 244 -3.51 6.79 7.94
N VAL A 245 -4.75 7.06 8.35
CA VAL A 245 -5.45 8.32 8.05
C VAL A 245 -4.69 9.55 8.56
N PRO A 246 -4.22 9.61 9.82
CA PRO A 246 -3.40 10.74 10.29
C PRO A 246 -2.09 10.91 9.52
N LEU A 247 -1.38 9.83 9.19
CA LEU A 247 -0.14 9.90 8.42
C LEU A 247 -0.39 10.41 7.00
N LEU A 248 -1.45 9.95 6.33
CA LEU A 248 -1.84 10.42 5.00
C LEU A 248 -2.28 11.90 5.01
N ALA A 249 -2.91 12.36 6.09
CA ALA A 249 -3.26 13.77 6.24
C ALA A 249 -2.01 14.66 6.33
N ILE A 250 -1.00 14.23 7.12
CA ILE A 250 0.28 14.94 7.22
C ILE A 250 1.01 14.91 5.88
N ALA A 251 1.07 13.73 5.22
CA ALA A 251 1.70 13.57 3.92
C ALA A 251 1.11 14.52 2.87
N ALA A 252 -0.22 14.61 2.77
CA ALA A 252 -0.90 15.48 1.81
C ALA A 252 -0.59 16.97 2.02
N VAL A 253 -0.49 17.42 3.27
CA VAL A 253 -0.09 18.80 3.58
C VAL A 253 1.37 19.05 3.17
N ILE A 254 2.27 18.12 3.48
CA ILE A 254 3.69 18.25 3.11
C ILE A 254 3.85 18.22 1.60
N GLU A 255 3.12 17.36 0.90
CA GLU A 255 3.18 17.23 -0.55
C GLU A 255 2.80 18.54 -1.27
N VAL A 256 1.75 19.21 -0.82
CA VAL A 256 1.27 20.46 -1.44
C VAL A 256 2.15 21.64 -1.08
N TYR A 257 2.54 21.79 0.19
CA TYR A 257 3.14 23.03 0.67
C TYR A 257 4.65 22.97 0.86
N VAL A 258 5.22 21.79 1.17
CA VAL A 258 6.65 21.65 1.50
C VAL A 258 7.43 21.05 0.33
N THR A 259 6.92 20.00 -0.29
CA THR A 259 7.63 19.29 -1.37
C THR A 259 7.99 20.24 -2.54
N PRO A 260 7.11 21.13 -3.05
CA PRO A 260 7.48 22.06 -4.12
C PRO A 260 8.61 23.01 -3.76
N LEU A 261 8.66 23.45 -2.50
CA LEU A 261 9.74 24.33 -2.01
C LEU A 261 11.10 23.59 -2.03
N ILE A 262 11.09 22.32 -1.60
CA ILE A 262 12.32 21.49 -1.60
C ILE A 262 12.78 21.21 -3.02
N ILE A 263 11.85 20.95 -3.96
CA ILE A 263 12.17 20.77 -5.38
C ILE A 263 12.82 22.04 -5.95
N LYS A 264 12.24 23.23 -5.70
CA LYS A 264 12.82 24.50 -6.14
C LYS A 264 14.24 24.74 -5.57
N MET A 265 14.49 24.33 -4.33
CA MET A 265 15.82 24.41 -3.72
C MET A 265 16.81 23.41 -4.31
N ALA A 266 16.35 22.18 -4.63
CA ALA A 266 17.20 21.14 -5.17
C ALA A 266 17.58 21.37 -6.63
N PHE A 267 16.72 22.06 -7.37
CA PHE A 267 16.88 22.33 -8.81
C PHE A 267 16.73 23.85 -9.07
N PRO A 268 17.67 24.69 -8.58
CA PRO A 268 17.56 26.15 -8.71
C PRO A 268 17.67 26.68 -10.14
N TYR A 269 17.99 25.81 -11.10
CA TYR A 269 18.12 26.14 -12.52
C TYR A 269 16.97 25.57 -13.38
N LEU A 270 15.95 24.92 -12.76
CA LEU A 270 14.70 24.50 -13.39
C LEU A 270 13.62 25.58 -13.28
#